data_337b5f7c2cb43b55b25821ec188b8b3a
#
_entry.id   337b5f7c2cb43b55b25821ec188b8b3a
#
_cell.length_a   1.000
_cell.length_b   1.000
_cell.length_c   1.000
_cell.angle_alpha   90.00
_cell.angle_beta   90.00
_cell.angle_gamma   90.00
#
_symmetry.space_group_name_H-M   'P 1'
#
loop_
_entity.id
_entity.type
_entity.pdbx_description
1 polymer ?
#
loop_
_entity_poly.entity_id
_entity_poly.type
_entity_poly.pdbx_seq_one_letter_code
_entity_poly.pdbx_strand_id
1 'polypeptide(L)' 'MFGFFKKKTEKEKLYESYDKKKKEAFVLSKSNRKESDKLEKEAFDILKKIDAIEANEPS' A
#
# COMPACT_ATOMS: atom_id res chain seq x y z
N MET A 1 -20.48 -3.96 -15.37
CA MET A 1 -20.42 -3.94 -14.86
C MET A 1 -20.27 -4.06 -14.25
N PHE A 2 -20.33 -4.07 -14.05
CA PHE A 2 -20.34 -4.06 -13.39
C PHE A 2 -20.01 -4.16 -12.46
N GLY A 3 -19.52 -4.57 -12.59
CA GLY A 3 -19.32 -4.79 -11.43
C GLY A 3 -19.30 -3.90 -10.42
N PHE A 4 -19.41 -3.38 -10.40
CA PHE A 4 -19.41 -2.67 -9.80
C PHE A 4 -19.44 -2.37 -8.76
N PHE A 5 -19.69 -2.23 -8.60
CA PHE A 5 -19.67 -1.85 -7.51
C PHE A 5 -19.39 -2.67 -6.49
N LYS A 6 -18.68 -3.50 -6.58
CA LYS A 6 -18.22 -4.29 -5.61
C LYS A 6 -17.32 -3.61 -4.71
N LYS A 7 -17.33 -3.86 -3.44
CA LYS A 7 -16.36 -3.35 -2.51
C LYS A 7 -15.02 -3.87 -2.88
N LYS A 8 -14.00 -3.06 -2.67
CA LYS A 8 -12.64 -3.51 -2.86
C LYS A 8 -12.30 -4.56 -1.83
N THR A 9 -11.52 -5.55 -2.21
CA THR A 9 -11.04 -6.53 -1.25
C THR A 9 -10.02 -5.86 -0.34
N GLU A 10 -9.72 -6.51 0.77
CA GLU A 10 -8.73 -5.99 1.68
C GLU A 10 -7.38 -5.84 1.01
N LYS A 11 -7.02 -6.80 0.18
CA LYS A 11 -5.76 -6.72 -0.54
C LYS A 11 -5.71 -5.51 -1.46
N GLU A 12 -6.80 -5.23 -2.15
CA GLU A 12 -6.85 -4.07 -3.03
C GLU A 12 -6.69 -2.78 -2.26
N LYS A 13 -7.33 -2.69 -1.11
CA LYS A 13 -7.19 -1.51 -0.28
C LYS A 13 -5.76 -1.32 0.19
N LEU A 14 -5.11 -2.40 0.54
CA LEU A 14 -3.72 -2.35 0.97
C LEU A 14 -2.81 -1.90 -0.17
N TYR A 15 -3.04 -2.40 -1.37
CA TYR A 15 -2.26 -1.97 -2.52
C TYR A 15 -2.43 -0.47 -2.77
N GLU A 16 -3.64 0.03 -2.64
CA GLU A 16 -3.86 1.46 -2.83
C GLU A 16 -3.13 2.28 -1.79
N SER A 17 -3.19 1.85 -0.54
CA SER A 17 -2.48 2.54 0.53
C SER A 17 -0.97 2.49 0.31
N TYR A 18 -0.47 1.34 -0.09
CA TYR A 18 0.94 1.17 -0.36
C TYR A 18 1.40 2.15 -1.44
N ASP A 19 0.67 2.16 -2.55
CA ASP A 19 1.01 3.03 -3.67
C ASP A 19 0.99 4.49 -3.27
N LYS A 20 -0.03 4.88 -2.52
CA LYS A 20 -0.17 6.25 -2.06
C LYS A 20 1.00 6.66 -1.18
N LYS A 21 1.37 5.79 -0.23
CA LYS A 21 2.48 6.10 0.66
C LYS A 21 3.80 6.17 -0.08
N LYS A 22 3.99 5.30 -1.07
CA LYS A 22 5.22 5.35 -1.86
C LYS A 22 5.31 6.64 -2.65
N LYS A 23 4.20 7.08 -3.21
CA LYS A 23 4.20 8.33 -3.96
C LYS A 23 4.49 9.51 -3.05
N GLU A 24 3.88 9.53 -1.89
CA GLU A 24 4.11 10.61 -0.94
C GLU A 24 5.56 10.60 -0.45
N ALA A 25 6.08 9.40 -0.19
CA ALA A 25 7.47 9.29 0.23
C ALA A 25 8.41 9.83 -0.83
N PHE A 26 8.11 9.55 -2.09
CA PHE A 26 8.94 10.04 -3.18
C PHE A 26 8.92 11.58 -3.22
N VAL A 27 7.74 12.15 -3.09
CA VAL A 27 7.62 13.62 -3.11
C VAL A 27 8.39 14.23 -1.96
N LEU A 28 8.28 13.64 -0.78
CA LEU A 28 8.92 14.19 0.42
C LEU A 28 10.40 13.89 0.49
N SER A 29 10.88 12.96 -0.33
CA SER A 29 12.29 12.56 -0.26
C SER A 29 13.23 13.74 -0.51
N LYS A 30 12.75 14.77 -1.19
CA LYS A 30 13.57 15.94 -1.47
C LYS A 30 13.40 17.05 -0.47
N SER A 31 12.25 17.12 0.20
CA SER A 31 11.96 18.22 1.10
C SER A 31 11.89 17.82 2.55
N ASN A 32 11.53 16.57 2.84
CA ASN A 32 11.40 16.12 4.23
C ASN A 32 11.76 14.65 4.34
N ARG A 33 13.05 14.40 4.49
CA ARG A 33 13.55 13.04 4.54
C ARG A 33 12.98 12.23 5.69
N LYS A 34 12.76 12.87 6.82
CA LYS A 34 12.21 12.15 7.97
C LYS A 34 10.83 11.62 7.67
N GLU A 35 9.98 12.46 7.10
CA GLU A 35 8.63 12.03 6.75
C GLU A 35 8.69 10.99 5.64
N SER A 36 9.59 11.18 4.69
CA SER A 36 9.74 10.22 3.61
C SER A 36 10.12 8.84 4.17
N ASP A 37 11.09 8.81 5.08
CA ASP A 37 11.52 7.55 5.68
C ASP A 37 10.37 6.88 6.44
N LYS A 38 9.59 7.68 7.15
CA LYS A 38 8.46 7.16 7.88
C LYS A 38 7.44 6.53 6.95
N LEU A 39 7.16 7.21 5.84
CA LEU A 39 6.20 6.69 4.86
C LEU A 39 6.72 5.43 4.19
N GLU A 40 8.02 5.37 3.91
CA GLU A 40 8.61 4.17 3.35
C GLU A 40 8.43 2.99 4.29
N LYS A 41 8.63 3.24 5.57
CA LYS A 41 8.47 2.19 6.57
C LYS A 41 7.03 1.73 6.64
N GLU A 42 6.10 2.66 6.61
CA GLU A 42 4.69 2.32 6.63
C GLU A 42 4.28 1.55 5.39
N ALA A 43 4.82 1.95 4.23
CA ALA A 43 4.56 1.22 3.01
C ALA A 43 5.09 -0.22 3.10
N PHE A 44 6.26 -0.38 3.69
CA PHE A 44 6.84 -1.70 3.85
C PHE A 44 5.96 -2.58 4.75
N ASP A 45 5.41 -2.00 5.82
CA ASP A 45 4.50 -2.74 6.68
C ASP A 45 3.26 -3.18 5.93
N ILE A 46 2.75 -2.31 5.07
CA ILE A 46 1.59 -2.66 4.25
C ILE A 46 1.94 -3.80 3.31
N LEU A 47 3.12 -3.74 2.73
CA LEU A 47 3.57 -4.79 1.82
C LEU A 47 3.62 -6.13 2.53
N LYS A 48 4.06 -6.15 3.77
CA LYS A 48 4.06 -7.39 4.56
C LYS A 48 2.67 -7.94 4.74
N LYS A 49 1.71 -7.06 4.96
CA LYS A 49 0.33 -7.50 5.10
C LYS A 49 -0.20 -8.08 3.79
N ILE A 50 0.16 -7.45 2.69
CA ILE A 50 -0.24 -7.97 1.38
C ILE A 50 0.37 -9.35 1.16
N ASP A 51 1.63 -9.51 1.48
CA ASP A 51 2.29 -10.81 1.35
C ASP A 51 1.60 -11.88 2.17
N ALA A 52 1.19 -11.52 3.39
CA ALA A 52 0.50 -12.47 4.25
C ALA A 52 -0.83 -12.90 3.65
N ILE A 53 -1.55 -11.96 3.07
CA ILE A 53 -2.82 -12.28 2.43
C ILE A 53 -2.60 -13.16 1.22
N GLU A 54 -1.61 -12.83 0.41
CA GLU A 54 -1.32 -13.62 -0.78
C GLU A 54 -0.87 -15.03 -0.43
N ALA A 55 -0.13 -15.16 0.65
CA ALA A 55 0.33 -16.47 1.09
C ALA A 55 -0.84 -17.36 1.51
N ASN A 56 -1.94 -16.76 1.94
CA ASN A 56 -3.11 -17.50 2.38
C ASN A 56 -4.16 -17.67 1.30
N GLU A 57 -3.97 -17.08 0.15
CA GLU A 57 -4.93 -17.19 -0.94
C GLU A 57 -4.78 -18.55 -1.61
N PRO A 58 -5.90 -19.19 -1.93
CA PRO A 58 -5.82 -20.41 -2.74
C PRO A 58 -5.39 -20.01 -4.14
N SER A 59 -4.53 -20.75 -4.73
CA SER A 59 -4.06 -20.41 -6.06
C SER A 59 -5.06 -20.70 -7.13
#